data_582b5bd8be04c63687f58fec77fa32f9
#
_entry.id   582b5bd8be04c63687f58fec77fa32f9
#
_cell.length_a   1.000
_cell.length_b   1.000
_cell.length_c   1.000
_cell.angle_alpha   90.00
_cell.angle_beta   90.00
_cell.angle_gamma   90.00
#
_symmetry.space_group_name_H-M   'P 1'
#
loop_
_entity.id
_entity.type
_entity.pdbx_description
1 polymer ?
#
loop_
_entity_poly.entity_id
_entity_poly.type
_entity_poly.pdbx_seq_one_letter_code
_entity_poly.pdbx_strand_id
1 'polypeptide(L)'
;MKRFFILSVAVAMSVYHNVSAETTFKSDSLTIHSIEQVNVVTQRATERTPIPHSELTAEQIAESNFGEDIPSLLSSLPSVVISSESGIGIGSTSFRVRGTDPTRINVTLNGVPMNDAETHSVYWYDTPDLVSSVGSIQLQRGVGLSTAGTGAFGASLNMTTLAPQTKFSGRASLSYGSFNTQKQEVAISSGLLGGHWTVDGRLSHLYSDGYVDRARSNLSSYLFQVGYYKNRTSVKLLSFGGVAKVYLTYTGVSAEQLESDRRYNPEGEIWGYKPTASGEMEYAVVGYFDDHTDNYTQINNQLVVNHKFSDSWQLGATAHYTYGNGYYLNYKNDQKLAKYGITSA
;
A
#
# COMPACT_ATOMS: atom_id res chain seq x y z
N MET A 1 -19.85 12.70 -10.44
CA MET A 1 -18.63 12.61 -9.63
C MET A 1 -17.75 13.88 -9.64
N LYS A 2 -17.74 14.72 -10.68
CA LYS A 2 -16.92 15.96 -10.72
C LYS A 2 -17.36 17.10 -9.77
N ARG A 3 -18.57 17.09 -9.24
CA ARG A 3 -19.09 18.20 -8.38
C ARG A 3 -18.77 18.07 -6.88
N PHE A 4 -18.45 16.86 -6.38
CA PHE A 4 -18.08 16.65 -4.97
C PHE A 4 -16.64 17.07 -4.63
N PHE A 5 -15.74 17.03 -5.60
CA PHE A 5 -14.32 17.36 -5.39
C PHE A 5 -14.08 18.88 -5.21
N ILE A 6 -14.88 19.71 -5.86
CA ILE A 6 -14.77 21.19 -5.77
C ILE A 6 -15.23 21.69 -4.39
N LEU A 7 -16.20 21.02 -3.76
CA LEU A 7 -16.71 21.42 -2.45
C LEU A 7 -15.71 21.13 -1.31
N SER A 8 -14.91 20.06 -1.44
CA SER A 8 -13.91 19.69 -0.44
C SER A 8 -12.72 20.65 -0.40
N VAL A 9 -12.33 21.19 -1.55
CA VAL A 9 -11.23 22.17 -1.65
C VAL A 9 -11.64 23.55 -1.12
N ALA A 10 -12.89 23.93 -1.32
CA ALA A 10 -13.41 25.23 -0.83
C ALA A 10 -13.51 25.30 0.71
N VAL A 11 -13.81 24.18 1.37
CA VAL A 11 -13.86 24.10 2.85
C VAL A 11 -12.47 24.16 3.45
N ALA A 12 -11.46 23.59 2.80
CA ALA A 12 -10.06 23.68 3.25
C ALA A 12 -9.51 25.10 3.14
N MET A 13 -9.89 25.89 2.13
CA MET A 13 -9.42 27.26 1.95
C MET A 13 -10.05 28.27 2.90
N SER A 14 -11.26 28.04 3.41
CA SER A 14 -11.92 28.94 4.36
C SER A 14 -11.36 28.89 5.78
N VAL A 15 -10.60 27.85 6.12
CA VAL A 15 -9.95 27.70 7.44
C VAL A 15 -8.60 28.41 7.53
N TYR A 16 -8.02 28.81 6.39
CA TYR A 16 -6.67 29.39 6.35
C TYR A 16 -6.55 30.87 6.71
N HIS A 17 -7.65 31.56 7.04
CA HIS A 17 -7.59 33.01 7.21
C HIS A 17 -7.33 33.52 8.63
N ASN A 18 -7.10 32.66 9.64
CA ASN A 18 -6.88 33.14 11.00
C ASN A 18 -5.89 32.34 11.86
N VAL A 19 -4.80 31.83 11.29
CA VAL A 19 -3.74 31.27 12.12
C VAL A 19 -2.41 31.92 11.74
N SER A 20 -2.14 33.07 12.35
CA SER A 20 -0.79 33.59 12.48
C SER A 20 -0.11 32.83 13.61
N ALA A 21 0.62 31.77 13.28
CA ALA A 21 1.50 31.09 14.24
C ALA A 21 2.94 31.44 13.91
N GLU A 22 3.53 32.34 14.69
CA GLU A 22 4.97 32.44 14.79
C GLU A 22 5.50 31.15 15.41
N THR A 23 6.01 30.25 14.60
CA THR A 23 6.70 29.05 15.06
C THR A 23 8.20 29.34 15.11
N THR A 24 8.67 29.75 16.27
CA THR A 24 10.08 29.63 16.63
C THR A 24 10.37 28.14 16.80
N PHE A 25 11.07 27.52 15.86
CA PHE A 25 11.58 26.16 16.02
C PHE A 25 12.67 26.16 17.10
N LYS A 26 12.29 25.90 18.34
CA LYS A 26 13.21 25.36 19.34
C LYS A 26 13.21 23.85 19.18
N SER A 27 14.37 23.31 18.84
CA SER A 27 14.67 21.89 18.93
C SER A 27 14.66 21.49 20.42
N ASP A 28 13.47 21.25 20.95
CA ASP A 28 13.34 20.52 22.21
C ASP A 28 13.31 19.04 21.83
N SER A 29 14.27 18.31 22.38
CA SER A 29 14.24 16.86 22.38
C SER A 29 12.89 16.39 22.91
N LEU A 30 11.98 16.03 22.01
CA LEU A 30 10.68 15.48 22.35
C LEU A 30 10.92 14.15 23.08
N THR A 31 10.84 14.20 24.39
CA THR A 31 10.62 12.99 25.18
C THR A 31 9.23 12.52 24.82
N ILE A 32 9.16 11.68 23.80
CA ILE A 32 7.94 10.98 23.41
C ILE A 32 7.67 10.06 24.59
N HIS A 33 6.73 10.42 25.45
CA HIS A 33 6.09 9.45 26.32
C HIS A 33 5.24 8.58 25.41
N SER A 34 5.90 7.62 24.74
CA SER A 34 5.21 6.56 24.05
C SER A 34 4.39 5.83 25.10
N ILE A 35 3.08 5.80 24.89
CA ILE A 35 2.24 4.84 25.59
C ILE A 35 2.86 3.48 25.26
N GLU A 36 3.36 2.80 26.28
CA GLU A 36 3.97 1.48 26.12
C GLU A 36 2.88 0.58 25.51
N GLN A 37 2.89 0.50 24.19
CA GLN A 37 2.00 -0.41 23.50
C GLN A 37 2.40 -1.81 23.92
N VAL A 38 1.50 -2.49 24.61
CA VAL A 38 1.61 -3.95 24.76
C VAL A 38 1.41 -4.52 23.37
N ASN A 39 2.45 -4.51 22.55
CA ASN A 39 2.44 -5.20 21.28
C ASN A 39 2.54 -6.69 21.59
N VAL A 40 1.70 -7.50 20.94
CA VAL A 40 1.90 -8.95 20.92
C VAL A 40 3.18 -9.22 20.15
N VAL A 41 4.28 -9.26 20.86
CA VAL A 41 5.66 -9.31 20.33
C VAL A 41 6.01 -10.70 19.80
N THR A 42 5.05 -11.64 19.78
CA THR A 42 5.32 -13.05 19.47
C THR A 42 5.76 -13.31 18.03
N GLN A 43 5.54 -12.37 17.12
CA GLN A 43 5.91 -12.53 15.72
C GLN A 43 7.20 -11.77 15.33
N ARG A 44 7.71 -10.91 16.21
CA ARG A 44 8.90 -10.12 15.93
C ARG A 44 10.15 -10.74 16.55
N ALA A 45 11.22 -10.77 15.76
CA ALA A 45 12.54 -11.10 16.27
C ALA A 45 13.06 -9.95 17.15
N THR A 46 13.81 -10.30 18.17
CA THR A 46 14.52 -9.37 19.04
C THR A 46 16.03 -9.58 18.86
N GLU A 47 16.86 -8.71 19.41
CA GLU A 47 18.33 -8.89 19.40
C GLU A 47 18.80 -10.24 19.98
N ARG A 48 17.97 -10.87 20.82
CA ARG A 48 18.25 -12.20 21.40
C ARG A 48 17.75 -13.35 20.53
N THR A 49 17.00 -13.06 19.47
CA THR A 49 16.44 -14.07 18.57
C THR A 49 17.47 -14.40 17.50
N PRO A 50 17.90 -15.67 17.33
CA PRO A 50 18.92 -16.05 16.34
C PRO A 50 18.35 -16.08 14.90
N ILE A 51 17.61 -15.06 14.51
CA ILE A 51 17.01 -14.90 13.18
C ILE A 51 17.52 -13.61 12.56
N PRO A 52 18.15 -13.67 11.37
CA PRO A 52 18.57 -12.47 10.67
C PRO A 52 17.35 -11.60 10.33
N HIS A 53 17.32 -10.38 10.84
CA HIS A 53 16.25 -9.44 10.57
C HIS A 53 16.78 -8.04 10.30
N SER A 54 15.93 -7.22 9.72
CA SER A 54 16.12 -5.77 9.57
C SER A 54 14.84 -5.06 9.99
N GLU A 55 14.98 -3.87 10.53
CA GLU A 55 13.85 -3.06 10.98
C GLU A 55 13.90 -1.67 10.34
N LEU A 56 12.73 -1.15 9.96
CA LEU A 56 12.53 0.23 9.56
C LEU A 56 11.64 0.90 10.60
N THR A 57 12.11 2.00 11.15
CA THR A 57 11.36 2.80 12.13
C THR A 57 10.36 3.72 11.43
N ALA A 58 9.44 4.32 12.19
CA ALA A 58 8.47 5.28 11.68
C ALA A 58 9.16 6.48 11.00
N GLU A 59 10.27 6.94 11.55
CA GLU A 59 11.06 8.05 11.01
C GLU A 59 11.66 7.67 9.65
N GLN A 60 12.31 6.52 9.55
CA GLN A 60 12.91 6.02 8.30
C GLN A 60 11.85 5.79 7.22
N ILE A 61 10.68 5.26 7.61
CA ILE A 61 9.55 5.08 6.70
C ILE A 61 9.04 6.44 6.20
N ALA A 62 8.87 7.42 7.10
CA ALA A 62 8.39 8.76 6.75
C ALA A 62 9.35 9.50 5.82
N GLU A 63 10.67 9.40 6.04
CA GLU A 63 11.71 10.00 5.20
C GLU A 63 11.75 9.40 3.78
N SER A 64 11.36 8.13 3.64
CA SER A 64 11.38 7.40 2.36
C SER A 64 10.00 7.31 1.69
N ASN A 65 8.96 7.88 2.27
CA ASN A 65 7.59 7.78 1.76
C ASN A 65 7.27 8.88 0.74
N PHE A 66 7.51 8.61 -0.52
CA PHE A 66 7.14 9.50 -1.63
C PHE A 66 5.88 9.06 -2.38
N GLY A 67 5.15 8.05 -1.86
CA GLY A 67 3.93 7.50 -2.46
C GLY A 67 4.11 6.12 -3.06
N GLU A 68 5.30 5.57 -2.99
CA GLU A 68 5.61 4.21 -3.43
C GLU A 68 5.03 3.17 -2.48
N ASP A 69 4.84 1.95 -2.98
CA ASP A 69 4.34 0.83 -2.20
C ASP A 69 5.40 0.26 -1.24
N ILE A 70 4.97 -0.54 -0.27
CA ILE A 70 5.85 -1.19 0.72
C ILE A 70 7.08 -1.88 0.10
N PRO A 71 6.98 -2.65 -1.00
CA PRO A 71 8.16 -3.27 -1.63
C PRO A 71 9.28 -2.28 -1.93
N SER A 72 8.96 -1.07 -2.38
CA SER A 72 9.97 -0.06 -2.71
C SER A 72 10.79 0.39 -1.51
N LEU A 73 10.17 0.52 -0.34
CA LEU A 73 10.87 0.83 0.91
C LEU A 73 11.87 -0.26 1.30
N LEU A 74 11.55 -1.51 0.97
CA LEU A 74 12.40 -2.65 1.31
C LEU A 74 13.63 -2.76 0.41
N SER A 75 13.72 -1.98 -0.67
CA SER A 75 14.82 -2.05 -1.65
C SER A 75 16.19 -1.78 -1.05
N SER A 76 16.26 -0.97 0.00
CA SER A 76 17.49 -0.67 0.73
C SER A 76 17.94 -1.80 1.68
N LEU A 77 17.09 -2.79 1.93
CA LEU A 77 17.38 -3.87 2.86
C LEU A 77 18.22 -4.98 2.19
N PRO A 78 19.16 -5.60 2.90
CA PRO A 78 19.98 -6.66 2.36
C PRO A 78 19.14 -7.85 1.85
N SER A 79 19.55 -8.40 0.70
CA SER A 79 18.97 -9.59 0.08
C SER A 79 17.53 -9.43 -0.41
N VAL A 80 17.05 -8.19 -0.58
CA VAL A 80 15.75 -7.88 -1.17
C VAL A 80 15.93 -7.45 -2.62
N VAL A 81 15.07 -7.98 -3.48
CA VAL A 81 14.93 -7.54 -4.88
C VAL A 81 13.47 -7.18 -5.09
N ILE A 82 13.24 -5.99 -5.60
CA ILE A 82 11.90 -5.50 -5.91
C ILE A 82 11.59 -5.63 -7.40
N SER A 83 10.32 -5.73 -7.72
CA SER A 83 9.79 -5.63 -9.07
C SER A 83 8.62 -4.64 -9.08
N SER A 84 8.59 -3.79 -10.09
CA SER A 84 7.50 -2.84 -10.32
C SER A 84 7.12 -2.89 -11.79
N GLU A 85 5.89 -3.28 -12.08
CA GLU A 85 5.39 -3.38 -13.45
C GLU A 85 5.20 -2.00 -14.08
N SER A 86 4.86 -0.99 -13.29
CA SER A 86 4.80 0.41 -13.73
C SER A 86 6.16 1.08 -13.88
N GLY A 87 7.23 0.46 -13.33
CA GLY A 87 8.59 0.96 -13.33
C GLY A 87 8.89 2.06 -12.30
N ILE A 88 7.93 2.42 -11.43
CA ILE A 88 8.08 3.53 -10.47
C ILE A 88 7.74 3.16 -9.02
N GLY A 89 7.49 1.89 -8.72
CA GLY A 89 7.16 1.44 -7.36
C GLY A 89 5.75 1.74 -6.89
N ILE A 90 4.84 2.09 -7.81
CA ILE A 90 3.41 2.37 -7.55
C ILE A 90 2.57 1.41 -8.40
N GLY A 91 1.51 0.86 -7.84
CA GLY A 91 0.61 -0.06 -8.54
C GLY A 91 1.01 -1.51 -8.36
N SER A 92 1.20 -2.26 -9.45
CA SER A 92 1.63 -3.65 -9.36
C SER A 92 3.11 -3.76 -8.99
N THR A 93 3.36 -4.08 -7.74
CA THR A 93 4.69 -4.20 -7.15
C THR A 93 4.84 -5.52 -6.40
N SER A 94 6.05 -6.03 -6.33
CA SER A 94 6.37 -7.22 -5.57
C SER A 94 7.82 -7.19 -5.07
N PHE A 95 8.15 -8.06 -4.13
CA PHE A 95 9.53 -8.22 -3.67
C PHE A 95 9.86 -9.70 -3.44
N ARG A 96 11.15 -10.00 -3.56
CA ARG A 96 11.75 -11.31 -3.28
C ARG A 96 12.83 -11.16 -2.23
N VAL A 97 12.98 -12.15 -1.37
CA VAL A 97 14.03 -12.19 -0.36
C VAL A 97 14.89 -13.42 -0.63
N ARG A 98 16.21 -13.22 -0.82
CA ARG A 98 17.14 -14.30 -1.17
C ARG A 98 16.68 -15.13 -2.39
N GLY A 99 16.02 -14.49 -3.37
CA GLY A 99 15.49 -15.14 -4.56
C GLY A 99 14.19 -15.94 -4.34
N THR A 100 13.66 -15.98 -3.12
CA THR A 100 12.42 -16.72 -2.84
C THR A 100 11.22 -16.02 -3.45
N ASP A 101 10.28 -16.80 -3.97
CA ASP A 101 9.05 -16.29 -4.56
C ASP A 101 8.18 -15.55 -3.53
N PRO A 102 7.46 -14.48 -3.91
CA PRO A 102 6.58 -13.73 -3.01
C PRO A 102 5.54 -14.59 -2.29
N THR A 103 5.05 -15.67 -2.90
CA THR A 103 4.10 -16.61 -2.27
C THR A 103 4.69 -17.39 -1.09
N ARG A 104 6.01 -17.31 -0.89
CA ARG A 104 6.75 -17.93 0.21
C ARG A 104 7.14 -16.95 1.30
N ILE A 105 6.61 -15.73 1.22
CA ILE A 105 6.85 -14.64 2.16
C ILE A 105 5.54 -14.35 2.89
N ASN A 106 5.55 -14.56 4.20
CA ASN A 106 4.39 -14.19 5.02
C ASN A 106 4.43 -12.70 5.36
N VAL A 107 3.31 -12.03 5.12
CA VAL A 107 3.16 -10.59 5.38
C VAL A 107 2.05 -10.38 6.39
N THR A 108 2.33 -9.63 7.46
CA THR A 108 1.32 -9.33 8.49
C THR A 108 1.27 -7.84 8.80
N LEU A 109 0.07 -7.36 9.11
CA LEU A 109 -0.16 -6.03 9.69
C LEU A 109 -0.89 -6.19 11.04
N ASN A 110 -0.26 -5.73 12.12
CA ASN A 110 -0.72 -5.94 13.51
C ASN A 110 -0.96 -7.42 13.85
N GLY A 111 -0.16 -8.32 13.25
CA GLY A 111 -0.30 -9.77 13.42
C GLY A 111 -1.36 -10.44 12.55
N VAL A 112 -2.11 -9.69 11.74
CA VAL A 112 -3.10 -10.22 10.79
C VAL A 112 -2.42 -10.49 9.46
N PRO A 113 -2.53 -11.72 8.89
CA PRO A 113 -2.03 -12.02 7.56
C PRO A 113 -2.68 -11.15 6.49
N MET A 114 -1.86 -10.65 5.56
CA MET A 114 -2.28 -9.88 4.40
C MET A 114 -2.20 -10.70 3.11
N ASN A 115 -1.56 -11.86 3.16
CA ASN A 115 -1.48 -12.74 2.00
C ASN A 115 -2.89 -13.21 1.60
N ASP A 116 -3.20 -13.12 0.33
CA ASP A 116 -4.43 -13.66 -0.24
C ASP A 116 -4.52 -15.18 -0.01
N ALA A 117 -5.70 -15.68 0.33
CA ALA A 117 -5.88 -17.06 0.73
C ALA A 117 -5.75 -18.06 -0.44
N GLU A 118 -5.95 -17.61 -1.67
CA GLU A 118 -5.89 -18.43 -2.88
C GLU A 118 -4.49 -18.40 -3.51
N THR A 119 -3.97 -17.18 -3.74
CA THR A 119 -2.70 -16.98 -4.45
C THR A 119 -1.48 -17.00 -3.55
N HIS A 120 -1.67 -16.84 -2.24
CA HIS A 120 -0.61 -16.65 -1.22
C HIS A 120 0.28 -15.41 -1.45
N SER A 121 -0.10 -14.53 -2.36
CA SER A 121 0.59 -13.26 -2.65
C SER A 121 -0.05 -12.09 -1.92
N VAL A 122 0.64 -10.97 -1.89
CA VAL A 122 0.07 -9.68 -1.48
C VAL A 122 0.02 -8.77 -2.69
N TYR A 123 -1.16 -8.27 -3.01
CA TYR A 123 -1.38 -7.25 -4.02
C TYR A 123 -1.37 -5.89 -3.33
N TRP A 124 -0.25 -5.18 -3.42
CA TRP A 124 -0.01 -3.96 -2.64
C TRP A 124 -0.95 -2.82 -3.00
N TYR A 125 -1.40 -2.76 -4.26
CA TYR A 125 -2.38 -1.76 -4.70
C TYR A 125 -3.79 -1.99 -4.13
N ASP A 126 -4.10 -3.16 -3.58
CA ASP A 126 -5.37 -3.41 -2.87
C ASP A 126 -5.46 -2.68 -1.53
N THR A 127 -4.31 -2.29 -1.00
CA THR A 127 -4.18 -1.44 0.21
C THR A 127 -3.37 -0.18 -0.12
N PRO A 128 -3.94 0.73 -0.92
CA PRO A 128 -3.22 1.88 -1.43
C PRO A 128 -2.63 2.75 -0.33
N ASP A 129 -1.42 3.27 -0.56
CA ASP A 129 -0.71 4.16 0.38
C ASP A 129 -0.66 3.62 1.82
N LEU A 130 -0.53 2.29 1.97
CA LEU A 130 -0.39 1.66 3.28
C LEU A 130 0.83 2.18 4.04
N VAL A 131 1.91 2.54 3.33
CA VAL A 131 3.14 3.13 3.85
C VAL A 131 2.86 4.28 4.82
N SER A 132 1.93 5.16 4.46
CA SER A 132 1.55 6.32 5.28
C SER A 132 0.86 5.96 6.61
N SER A 133 0.51 4.69 6.79
CA SER A 133 -0.19 4.19 7.99
C SER A 133 0.67 3.26 8.84
N VAL A 134 1.85 2.87 8.33
CA VAL A 134 2.76 1.94 8.99
C VAL A 134 3.74 2.68 9.88
N GLY A 135 3.84 2.24 11.13
CA GLY A 135 4.75 2.80 12.13
C GLY A 135 6.06 2.03 12.27
N SER A 136 6.08 0.76 11.86
CA SER A 136 7.33 0.00 11.80
C SER A 136 7.19 -1.21 10.90
N ILE A 137 8.29 -1.59 10.28
CA ILE A 137 8.42 -2.77 9.41
C ILE A 137 9.59 -3.59 9.92
N GLN A 138 9.38 -4.89 10.14
CA GLN A 138 10.48 -5.82 10.43
C GLN A 138 10.46 -6.93 9.39
N LEU A 139 11.56 -7.08 8.65
CA LEU A 139 11.79 -8.15 7.70
C LEU A 139 12.71 -9.22 8.34
N GLN A 140 12.18 -10.41 8.55
CA GLN A 140 12.93 -11.59 8.98
C GLN A 140 13.28 -12.44 7.75
N ARG A 141 14.54 -12.85 7.60
CA ARG A 141 15.02 -13.56 6.42
C ARG A 141 15.19 -15.05 6.69
N GLY A 142 14.57 -15.88 5.87
CA GLY A 142 14.53 -17.32 6.02
C GLY A 142 13.30 -17.77 6.78
N VAL A 143 13.34 -18.99 7.34
CA VAL A 143 12.25 -19.51 8.17
C VAL A 143 12.11 -18.63 9.40
N GLY A 144 11.01 -17.94 9.51
CA GLY A 144 10.71 -17.04 10.62
C GLY A 144 10.39 -17.76 11.92
N LEU A 145 9.89 -17.02 12.91
CA LEU A 145 9.34 -17.61 14.12
C LEU A 145 8.12 -18.49 13.78
N SER A 146 7.90 -19.57 14.51
CA SER A 146 6.76 -20.47 14.31
C SER A 146 5.39 -19.77 14.40
N THR A 147 5.34 -18.62 15.04
CA THR A 147 4.18 -17.72 15.13
C THR A 147 3.91 -16.89 13.88
N ALA A 148 4.83 -16.91 12.90
CA ALA A 148 4.68 -16.13 11.66
C ALA A 148 3.60 -16.68 10.71
N GLY A 149 3.02 -17.82 11.00
CA GLY A 149 1.98 -18.45 10.17
C GLY A 149 2.55 -19.42 9.14
N THR A 150 1.67 -19.93 8.28
CA THR A 150 2.03 -20.87 7.21
C THR A 150 2.67 -20.16 6.04
N GLY A 151 3.59 -20.85 5.33
CA GLY A 151 4.16 -20.32 4.09
C GLY A 151 5.41 -19.46 4.24
N ALA A 152 5.86 -19.12 5.45
CA ALA A 152 7.02 -18.27 5.72
C ALA A 152 8.37 -18.98 5.51
N PHE A 153 8.62 -19.58 4.36
CA PHE A 153 9.90 -20.26 4.08
C PHE A 153 11.01 -19.28 3.66
N GLY A 154 10.64 -18.24 2.93
CA GLY A 154 11.58 -17.28 2.38
C GLY A 154 11.86 -16.14 3.34
N ALA A 155 10.80 -15.57 3.89
CA ALA A 155 10.85 -14.46 4.81
C ALA A 155 9.51 -14.27 5.55
N SER A 156 9.55 -13.42 6.60
CA SER A 156 8.35 -12.86 7.22
C SER A 156 8.49 -11.34 7.29
N LEU A 157 7.49 -10.63 6.77
CA LEU A 157 7.36 -9.18 6.86
C LEU A 157 6.29 -8.83 7.89
N ASN A 158 6.72 -8.25 9.01
CA ASN A 158 5.82 -7.90 10.11
C ASN A 158 5.72 -6.38 10.24
N MET A 159 4.53 -5.86 9.97
CA MET A 159 4.22 -4.44 10.03
C MET A 159 3.33 -4.11 11.23
N THR A 160 3.49 -2.92 11.77
CA THR A 160 2.57 -2.36 12.74
C THR A 160 2.08 -0.99 12.29
N THR A 161 0.84 -0.66 12.61
CA THR A 161 0.31 0.68 12.36
C THR A 161 0.97 1.71 13.26
N LEU A 162 0.90 2.98 12.86
CA LEU A 162 1.42 4.11 13.62
C LEU A 162 0.96 4.05 15.09
N ALA A 163 1.88 4.40 15.99
CA ALA A 163 1.58 4.56 17.40
C ALA A 163 0.63 5.76 17.63
N PRO A 164 -0.26 5.69 18.64
CA PRO A 164 -1.14 6.80 18.96
C PRO A 164 -0.33 8.02 19.39
N GLN A 165 -0.78 9.19 18.95
CA GLN A 165 -0.19 10.46 19.36
C GLN A 165 -0.71 10.86 20.76
N THR A 166 0.14 11.46 21.58
CA THR A 166 -0.27 11.98 22.90
C THR A 166 -0.91 13.36 22.82
N LYS A 167 -0.56 14.13 21.78
CA LYS A 167 -1.05 15.49 21.53
C LYS A 167 -1.85 15.53 20.23
N PHE A 168 -2.79 16.46 20.16
CA PHE A 168 -3.47 16.75 18.89
C PHE A 168 -2.46 17.09 17.81
N SER A 169 -2.63 16.50 16.64
CA SER A 169 -1.78 16.78 15.47
C SER A 169 -2.61 16.69 14.19
N GLY A 170 -2.22 17.48 13.22
CA GLY A 170 -2.76 17.43 11.87
C GLY A 170 -1.63 17.59 10.86
N ARG A 171 -1.71 16.83 9.78
CA ARG A 171 -0.77 16.91 8.65
C ARG A 171 -1.55 16.97 7.34
N ALA A 172 -1.13 17.87 6.46
CA ALA A 172 -1.52 17.86 5.06
C ALA A 172 -0.25 17.84 4.22
N SER A 173 -0.18 16.98 3.22
CA SER A 173 0.94 16.91 2.30
C SER A 173 0.48 16.84 0.87
N LEU A 174 1.22 17.53 0.00
CA LEU A 174 1.06 17.53 -1.45
C LEU A 174 2.41 17.23 -2.06
N SER A 175 2.47 16.23 -2.91
CA SER A 175 3.69 15.85 -3.62
C SER A 175 3.43 15.79 -5.11
N TYR A 176 4.43 16.20 -5.89
CA TYR A 176 4.44 16.10 -7.35
C TYR A 176 5.80 15.58 -7.80
N GLY A 177 5.82 14.62 -8.72
CA GLY A 177 7.03 13.96 -9.17
C GLY A 177 7.01 13.59 -10.65
N SER A 178 8.00 12.84 -11.09
CA SER A 178 8.12 12.33 -12.45
C SER A 178 6.91 11.50 -12.84
N PHE A 179 6.65 11.41 -14.14
CA PHE A 179 5.52 10.65 -14.71
C PHE A 179 4.17 11.13 -14.17
N ASN A 180 4.03 12.44 -13.97
CA ASN A 180 2.83 13.09 -13.45
C ASN A 180 2.38 12.47 -12.10
N THR A 181 3.32 11.97 -11.32
CA THR A 181 3.01 11.39 -10.01
C THR A 181 2.55 12.47 -9.06
N GLN A 182 1.37 12.30 -8.49
CA GLN A 182 0.74 13.26 -7.58
C GLN A 182 0.23 12.52 -6.35
N LYS A 183 0.58 13.00 -5.17
CA LYS A 183 0.02 12.50 -3.91
C LYS A 183 -0.57 13.66 -3.11
N GLN A 184 -1.79 13.47 -2.65
CA GLN A 184 -2.47 14.35 -1.70
C GLN A 184 -2.82 13.53 -0.47
N GLU A 185 -2.46 14.01 0.72
CA GLU A 185 -2.74 13.34 1.98
C GLU A 185 -3.18 14.33 3.04
N VAL A 186 -4.19 13.95 3.80
CA VAL A 186 -4.58 14.63 5.03
C VAL A 186 -4.70 13.60 6.15
N ALA A 187 -4.03 13.87 7.26
CA ALA A 187 -4.08 13.04 8.46
C ALA A 187 -4.36 13.90 9.69
N ILE A 188 -5.14 13.38 10.61
CA ILE A 188 -5.50 14.04 11.86
C ILE A 188 -5.44 13.03 13.01
N SER A 189 -4.91 13.46 14.14
CA SER A 189 -4.94 12.71 15.40
C SER A 189 -5.50 13.60 16.51
N SER A 190 -6.44 13.07 17.27
CA SER A 190 -7.02 13.78 18.42
C SER A 190 -6.03 13.99 19.57
N GLY A 191 -4.92 13.24 19.55
CA GLY A 191 -4.13 13.05 20.75
C GLY A 191 -4.91 12.26 21.81
N LEU A 192 -4.43 12.28 23.04
CA LEU A 192 -4.99 11.50 24.13
C LEU A 192 -6.15 12.26 24.81
N LEU A 193 -7.40 11.90 24.44
CA LEU A 193 -8.63 12.47 25.00
C LEU A 193 -8.94 11.82 26.36
N GLY A 194 -9.18 12.64 27.37
CA GLY A 194 -9.49 12.18 28.73
C GLY A 194 -8.42 11.27 29.34
N GLY A 195 -7.19 11.33 28.82
CA GLY A 195 -6.07 10.50 29.25
C GLY A 195 -6.11 9.04 28.79
N HIS A 196 -7.07 8.62 27.97
CA HIS A 196 -7.27 7.20 27.62
C HIS A 196 -7.65 6.94 26.19
N TRP A 197 -8.27 7.86 25.45
CA TRP A 197 -8.83 7.62 24.14
C TRP A 197 -8.02 8.35 23.06
N THR A 198 -7.87 7.73 21.90
CA THR A 198 -7.38 8.40 20.70
C THR A 198 -8.33 8.15 19.54
N VAL A 199 -8.43 9.13 18.65
CA VAL A 199 -9.14 9.01 17.38
C VAL A 199 -8.20 9.54 16.29
N ASP A 200 -7.88 8.70 15.32
CA ASP A 200 -6.97 9.03 14.23
C ASP A 200 -7.67 8.79 12.90
N GLY A 201 -7.43 9.66 11.95
CA GLY A 201 -7.96 9.53 10.59
C GLY A 201 -6.94 9.98 9.54
N ARG A 202 -6.94 9.31 8.40
CA ARG A 202 -6.14 9.66 7.23
C ARG A 202 -6.95 9.42 5.96
N LEU A 203 -6.82 10.33 5.01
CA LEU A 203 -7.29 10.19 3.64
C LEU A 203 -6.14 10.49 2.70
N SER A 204 -5.96 9.72 1.65
CA SER A 204 -5.00 10.01 0.61
C SER A 204 -5.53 9.68 -0.78
N HIS A 205 -4.97 10.38 -1.76
CA HIS A 205 -5.15 10.11 -3.18
C HIS A 205 -3.80 10.15 -3.85
N LEU A 206 -3.50 9.13 -4.65
CA LEU A 206 -2.27 8.95 -5.38
C LEU A 206 -2.59 8.67 -6.85
N TYR A 207 -1.97 9.43 -7.73
CA TYR A 207 -2.06 9.25 -9.18
C TYR A 207 -0.67 9.22 -9.80
N SER A 208 -0.45 8.39 -10.79
CA SER A 208 0.74 8.41 -11.65
C SER A 208 0.43 7.84 -13.03
N ASP A 209 1.12 8.35 -14.05
CA ASP A 209 1.09 7.77 -15.41
C ASP A 209 1.99 6.54 -15.55
N GLY A 210 2.96 6.35 -14.62
CA GLY A 210 3.97 5.30 -14.69
C GLY A 210 5.10 5.59 -15.67
N TYR A 211 6.24 4.88 -15.50
CA TYR A 211 7.34 4.91 -16.46
C TYR A 211 7.02 4.11 -17.72
N VAL A 212 6.46 2.91 -17.54
CA VAL A 212 6.02 2.03 -18.62
C VAL A 212 4.78 2.65 -19.28
N ASP A 213 4.67 2.56 -20.59
CA ASP A 213 3.58 3.18 -21.33
C ASP A 213 2.21 2.70 -20.86
N ARG A 214 1.30 3.65 -20.65
CA ARG A 214 -0.06 3.43 -20.15
C ARG A 214 -0.17 2.84 -18.72
N ALA A 215 0.95 2.62 -18.02
CA ALA A 215 0.99 2.01 -16.68
C ALA A 215 0.43 2.93 -15.58
N ARG A 216 -0.67 3.62 -15.87
CA ARG A 216 -1.27 4.58 -14.94
C ARG A 216 -1.90 3.90 -13.73
N SER A 217 -1.73 4.52 -12.58
CA SER A 217 -2.34 4.12 -11.31
C SER A 217 -3.16 5.28 -10.76
N ASN A 218 -4.38 4.99 -10.31
CA ASN A 218 -5.27 5.94 -9.64
C ASN A 218 -5.78 5.28 -8.36
N LEU A 219 -5.25 5.72 -7.24
CA LEU A 219 -5.38 5.07 -5.95
C LEU A 219 -5.95 6.05 -4.93
N SER A 220 -6.98 5.63 -4.20
CA SER A 220 -7.53 6.40 -3.08
C SER A 220 -7.57 5.53 -1.84
N SER A 221 -7.19 6.06 -0.69
CA SER A 221 -7.17 5.28 0.54
C SER A 221 -7.64 6.07 1.75
N TYR A 222 -8.04 5.32 2.77
CA TYR A 222 -8.38 5.85 4.06
C TYR A 222 -7.80 4.97 5.18
N LEU A 223 -7.64 5.58 6.33
CA LEU A 223 -7.48 4.91 7.61
C LEU A 223 -8.30 5.63 8.65
N PHE A 224 -9.01 4.86 9.48
CA PHE A 224 -9.70 5.34 10.66
C PHE A 224 -9.36 4.42 11.84
N GLN A 225 -8.95 5.00 12.95
CA GLN A 225 -8.57 4.25 14.14
C GLN A 225 -9.15 4.90 15.40
N VAL A 226 -9.67 4.06 16.29
CA VAL A 226 -10.04 4.45 17.65
C VAL A 226 -9.24 3.59 18.61
N GLY A 227 -8.53 4.21 19.52
CA GLY A 227 -7.73 3.55 20.54
C GLY A 227 -8.21 3.84 21.95
N TYR A 228 -8.19 2.82 22.82
CA TYR A 228 -8.36 2.96 24.26
C TYR A 228 -7.14 2.40 24.98
N TYR A 229 -6.53 3.22 25.82
CA TYR A 229 -5.30 2.91 26.53
C TYR A 229 -5.47 3.24 28.00
N LYS A 230 -5.44 2.25 28.85
CA LYS A 230 -5.52 2.46 30.31
C LYS A 230 -4.72 1.40 31.03
N ASN A 231 -3.80 1.83 31.89
CA ASN A 231 -2.94 0.96 32.67
C ASN A 231 -2.28 -0.12 31.80
N ARG A 232 -2.65 -1.38 32.01
CA ARG A 232 -2.11 -2.56 31.34
C ARG A 232 -2.98 -3.06 30.16
N THR A 233 -3.94 -2.26 29.72
CA THR A 233 -4.90 -2.64 28.65
C THR A 233 -4.81 -1.67 27.49
N SER A 234 -4.73 -2.19 26.28
CA SER A 234 -4.95 -1.42 25.06
C SER A 234 -5.98 -2.15 24.17
N VAL A 235 -6.89 -1.36 23.62
CA VAL A 235 -7.87 -1.82 22.63
C VAL A 235 -7.82 -0.87 21.46
N LYS A 236 -7.62 -1.39 20.24
CA LYS A 236 -7.67 -0.61 19.00
C LYS A 236 -8.73 -1.18 18.08
N LEU A 237 -9.62 -0.32 17.62
CA LEU A 237 -10.48 -0.57 16.46
C LEU A 237 -9.87 0.17 15.27
N LEU A 238 -9.58 -0.54 14.20
CA LEU A 238 -8.93 -0.05 13.01
C LEU A 238 -9.75 -0.43 11.78
N SER A 239 -10.02 0.54 10.91
CA SER A 239 -10.59 0.34 9.59
C SER A 239 -9.72 1.06 8.57
N PHE A 240 -9.24 0.35 7.55
CA PHE A 240 -8.42 0.90 6.50
C PHE A 240 -8.65 0.19 5.18
N GLY A 241 -8.35 0.86 4.09
CA GLY A 241 -8.50 0.31 2.76
C GLY A 241 -8.58 1.40 1.71
N GLY A 242 -9.09 1.04 0.55
CA GLY A 242 -9.16 2.00 -0.54
C GLY A 242 -9.75 1.44 -1.81
N VAL A 243 -9.65 2.25 -2.83
CA VAL A 243 -10.05 1.94 -4.21
C VAL A 243 -8.83 2.09 -5.09
N ALA A 244 -8.54 1.06 -5.86
CA ALA A 244 -7.46 1.03 -6.85
C ALA A 244 -8.03 0.90 -8.26
N LYS A 245 -7.49 1.68 -9.18
CA LYS A 245 -7.62 1.47 -10.63
C LYS A 245 -6.23 1.53 -11.22
N VAL A 246 -5.72 0.37 -11.66
CA VAL A 246 -4.36 0.20 -12.17
C VAL A 246 -4.44 -0.35 -13.59
N TYR A 247 -3.73 0.28 -14.52
CA TYR A 247 -3.59 -0.24 -15.88
C TYR A 247 -2.71 -1.48 -15.85
N LEU A 248 -3.14 -2.54 -16.53
CA LEU A 248 -2.43 -3.82 -16.53
C LEU A 248 -1.11 -3.72 -17.32
N THR A 249 -0.05 -4.29 -16.75
CA THR A 249 1.32 -4.27 -17.29
C THR A 249 2.05 -5.60 -17.04
N TYR A 250 1.30 -6.66 -16.74
CA TYR A 250 1.85 -7.93 -16.25
C TYR A 250 2.46 -8.81 -17.33
N THR A 251 2.13 -8.58 -18.61
CA THR A 251 2.76 -9.30 -19.72
C THR A 251 4.17 -8.78 -19.93
N GLY A 252 5.15 -9.61 -19.72
CA GLY A 252 6.55 -9.25 -19.94
C GLY A 252 6.84 -8.88 -21.39
N VAL A 253 7.99 -8.29 -21.62
CA VAL A 253 8.51 -7.93 -22.95
C VAL A 253 9.77 -8.74 -23.26
N SER A 254 10.05 -9.01 -24.55
CA SER A 254 11.29 -9.64 -24.96
C SER A 254 12.49 -8.69 -24.76
N ALA A 255 13.70 -9.25 -24.71
CA ALA A 255 14.92 -8.43 -24.65
C ALA A 255 15.01 -7.48 -25.87
N GLU A 256 14.66 -7.95 -27.05
CA GLU A 256 14.67 -7.17 -28.29
C GLU A 256 13.67 -5.99 -28.23
N GLN A 257 12.47 -6.23 -27.73
CA GLN A 257 11.49 -5.16 -27.49
C GLN A 257 12.01 -4.12 -26.49
N LEU A 258 12.63 -4.60 -25.40
CA LEU A 258 13.20 -3.72 -24.38
C LEU A 258 14.37 -2.88 -24.90
N GLU A 259 15.17 -3.42 -25.83
CA GLU A 259 16.25 -2.66 -26.48
C GLU A 259 15.72 -1.60 -27.42
N SER A 260 14.63 -1.88 -28.14
CA SER A 260 14.00 -0.95 -29.08
C SER A 260 13.16 0.13 -28.38
N ASP A 261 12.41 -0.24 -27.36
CA ASP A 261 11.59 0.65 -26.55
C ASP A 261 11.50 0.20 -25.10
N ARG A 262 12.20 0.90 -24.21
CA ARG A 262 12.26 0.59 -22.78
C ARG A 262 10.94 0.82 -22.03
N ARG A 263 10.01 1.51 -22.64
CA ARG A 263 8.70 1.84 -22.08
C ARG A 263 7.56 0.99 -22.64
N TYR A 264 7.88 0.15 -23.61
CA TYR A 264 6.89 -0.63 -24.31
C TYR A 264 6.00 -1.47 -23.38
N ASN A 265 4.70 -1.40 -23.62
CA ASN A 265 3.69 -2.21 -22.95
C ASN A 265 2.77 -2.84 -23.99
N PRO A 266 2.74 -4.17 -24.14
CA PRO A 266 1.85 -4.85 -25.09
C PRO A 266 0.40 -4.92 -24.65
N GLU A 267 0.10 -4.57 -23.39
CA GLU A 267 -1.24 -4.65 -22.85
C GLU A 267 -2.19 -3.64 -23.51
N GLY A 268 -3.38 -4.14 -23.81
CA GLY A 268 -4.43 -3.33 -24.44
C GLY A 268 -4.23 -3.05 -25.92
N GLU A 269 -3.26 -3.67 -26.61
CA GLU A 269 -3.08 -3.51 -28.05
C GLU A 269 -4.31 -3.92 -28.83
N ILE A 270 -4.72 -3.05 -29.76
CA ILE A 270 -5.76 -3.31 -30.74
C ILE A 270 -5.06 -3.59 -32.07
N TRP A 271 -5.15 -4.81 -32.53
CA TRP A 271 -4.56 -5.24 -33.80
C TRP A 271 -5.58 -5.11 -34.94
N GLY A 272 -5.11 -4.66 -36.08
CA GLY A 272 -5.93 -4.48 -37.29
C GLY A 272 -5.08 -4.20 -38.50
N TYR A 273 -5.74 -4.02 -39.64
CA TYR A 273 -5.06 -3.67 -40.88
C TYR A 273 -4.91 -2.15 -41.00
N LYS A 274 -3.69 -1.69 -41.29
CA LYS A 274 -3.39 -0.31 -41.62
C LYS A 274 -2.58 -0.20 -42.91
N PRO A 275 -2.71 0.90 -43.68
CA PRO A 275 -1.90 1.09 -44.86
C PRO A 275 -0.44 1.39 -44.50
N THR A 276 0.50 0.75 -45.18
CA THR A 276 1.93 1.08 -45.15
C THR A 276 2.19 2.33 -45.98
N ALA A 277 3.42 2.84 -45.94
CA ALA A 277 3.86 3.97 -46.76
C ALA A 277 3.79 3.66 -48.28
N SER A 278 3.83 2.37 -48.68
CA SER A 278 3.66 1.91 -50.05
C SER A 278 2.19 1.76 -50.45
N GLY A 279 1.23 1.88 -49.53
CA GLY A 279 -0.20 1.68 -49.76
C GLY A 279 -0.67 0.24 -49.62
N GLU A 280 0.20 -0.68 -49.30
CA GLU A 280 -0.15 -2.05 -48.94
C GLU A 280 -0.75 -2.14 -47.55
N MET A 281 -1.68 -3.07 -47.32
CA MET A 281 -2.27 -3.30 -46.00
C MET A 281 -1.40 -4.26 -45.17
N GLU A 282 -0.94 -3.85 -44.01
CA GLU A 282 -0.27 -4.70 -43.05
C GLU A 282 -1.12 -4.91 -41.80
N TYR A 283 -1.01 -6.09 -41.17
CA TYR A 283 -1.65 -6.39 -39.91
C TYR A 283 -0.71 -5.95 -38.77
N ALA A 284 -1.11 -4.92 -38.04
CA ALA A 284 -0.28 -4.28 -37.03
C ALA A 284 -1.13 -3.67 -35.92
N VAL A 285 -0.49 -3.11 -34.90
CA VAL A 285 -1.17 -2.34 -33.85
C VAL A 285 -1.74 -1.07 -34.45
N VAL A 286 -3.05 -0.89 -34.35
CA VAL A 286 -3.81 0.26 -34.83
C VAL A 286 -4.29 1.18 -33.72
N GLY A 287 -4.16 0.76 -32.47
CA GLY A 287 -4.55 1.55 -31.29
C GLY A 287 -4.37 0.77 -29.99
N TYR A 288 -4.83 1.36 -28.90
CA TYR A 288 -4.77 0.78 -27.58
C TYR A 288 -6.11 0.95 -26.86
N PHE A 289 -6.51 -0.08 -26.11
CA PHE A 289 -7.69 -0.04 -25.26
C PHE A 289 -7.34 0.67 -23.94
N ASP A 290 -7.88 1.87 -23.76
CA ASP A 290 -7.53 2.73 -22.63
C ASP A 290 -7.99 2.22 -21.27
N ASP A 291 -8.97 1.32 -21.23
CA ASP A 291 -9.55 0.81 -19.99
C ASP A 291 -9.10 -0.64 -19.69
N HIS A 292 -7.90 -1.00 -20.14
CA HIS A 292 -7.27 -2.29 -19.83
C HIS A 292 -6.75 -2.28 -18.39
N THR A 293 -7.68 -2.35 -17.43
CA THR A 293 -7.42 -2.02 -16.02
C THR A 293 -7.91 -3.08 -15.07
N ASP A 294 -7.21 -3.23 -13.95
CA ASP A 294 -7.70 -3.82 -12.72
C ASP A 294 -8.35 -2.74 -11.84
N ASN A 295 -9.55 -3.02 -11.37
CA ASN A 295 -10.36 -2.16 -10.53
C ASN A 295 -10.71 -2.91 -9.26
N TYR A 296 -10.16 -2.51 -8.13
CA TYR A 296 -10.35 -3.21 -6.87
C TYR A 296 -10.70 -2.27 -5.72
N THR A 297 -11.54 -2.75 -4.84
CA THR A 297 -11.87 -2.08 -3.58
C THR A 297 -11.63 -3.05 -2.44
N GLN A 298 -10.82 -2.67 -1.47
CA GLN A 298 -10.59 -3.46 -0.28
C GLN A 298 -10.81 -2.66 0.99
N ILE A 299 -11.47 -3.28 1.96
CA ILE A 299 -11.72 -2.74 3.29
C ILE A 299 -11.26 -3.77 4.32
N ASN A 300 -10.37 -3.36 5.19
CA ASN A 300 -9.84 -4.17 6.27
C ASN A 300 -10.29 -3.60 7.61
N ASN A 301 -10.86 -4.44 8.47
CA ASN A 301 -11.25 -4.08 9.81
C ASN A 301 -10.52 -4.97 10.80
N GLN A 302 -9.95 -4.38 11.85
CA GLN A 302 -9.22 -5.08 12.89
C GLN A 302 -9.65 -4.58 14.27
N LEU A 303 -9.89 -5.51 15.19
CA LEU A 303 -10.03 -5.22 16.61
C LEU A 303 -8.85 -5.87 17.34
N VAL A 304 -7.93 -5.05 17.80
CA VAL A 304 -6.71 -5.49 18.48
C VAL A 304 -6.86 -5.24 19.97
N VAL A 305 -6.75 -6.29 20.77
CA VAL A 305 -6.85 -6.22 22.22
C VAL A 305 -5.56 -6.76 22.84
N ASN A 306 -4.94 -5.98 23.70
CA ASN A 306 -3.78 -6.39 24.47
C ASN A 306 -4.05 -6.12 25.95
N HIS A 307 -3.72 -7.10 26.80
CA HIS A 307 -3.84 -6.97 28.23
C HIS A 307 -2.66 -7.66 28.93
N LYS A 308 -2.01 -6.95 29.84
CA LYS A 308 -0.95 -7.47 30.69
C LYS A 308 -1.50 -7.76 32.08
N PHE A 309 -1.77 -9.03 32.37
CA PHE A 309 -2.27 -9.46 33.70
C PHE A 309 -1.22 -9.30 34.78
N SER A 310 0.03 -9.67 34.46
CA SER A 310 1.19 -9.54 35.33
C SER A 310 2.45 -9.32 34.49
N ASP A 311 3.62 -9.21 35.14
CA ASP A 311 4.88 -9.10 34.39
C ASP A 311 5.26 -10.38 33.63
N SER A 312 4.66 -11.52 34.01
CA SER A 312 4.87 -12.83 33.36
C SER A 312 3.75 -13.27 32.45
N TRP A 313 2.58 -12.62 32.50
CA TRP A 313 1.39 -13.04 31.74
C TRP A 313 0.79 -11.87 30.97
N GLN A 314 0.69 -12.04 29.67
CA GLN A 314 0.01 -11.09 28.79
C GLN A 314 -0.85 -11.82 27.78
N LEU A 315 -1.95 -11.20 27.40
CA LEU A 315 -2.87 -11.64 26.36
C LEU A 315 -2.82 -10.65 25.21
N GLY A 316 -2.68 -11.18 24.00
CA GLY A 316 -2.94 -10.44 22.78
C GLY A 316 -3.92 -11.21 21.93
N ALA A 317 -4.93 -10.51 21.44
CA ALA A 317 -5.94 -11.06 20.53
C ALA A 317 -6.27 -10.05 19.44
N THR A 318 -6.39 -10.55 18.22
CA THR A 318 -6.83 -9.72 17.09
C THR A 318 -7.94 -10.44 16.35
N ALA A 319 -9.11 -9.81 16.26
CA ALA A 319 -10.17 -10.20 15.35
C ALA A 319 -10.06 -9.34 14.08
N HIS A 320 -10.28 -9.93 12.92
CA HIS A 320 -10.23 -9.20 11.66
C HIS A 320 -11.33 -9.64 10.70
N TYR A 321 -11.71 -8.73 9.84
CA TYR A 321 -12.61 -8.96 8.72
C TYR A 321 -12.16 -8.14 7.52
N THR A 322 -11.89 -8.81 6.41
CA THR A 322 -11.52 -8.18 5.14
C THR A 322 -12.64 -8.37 4.13
N TYR A 323 -13.04 -7.30 3.49
CA TYR A 323 -13.95 -7.30 2.36
C TYR A 323 -13.19 -6.83 1.11
N GLY A 324 -13.28 -7.58 0.03
CA GLY A 324 -12.73 -7.25 -1.26
C GLY A 324 -13.75 -7.41 -2.36
N ASN A 325 -13.75 -6.51 -3.33
CA ASN A 325 -14.56 -6.59 -4.53
C ASN A 325 -13.83 -5.89 -5.67
N GLY A 326 -13.77 -6.56 -6.83
CA GLY A 326 -13.12 -5.98 -7.98
C GLY A 326 -13.45 -6.70 -9.27
N TYR A 327 -12.96 -6.13 -10.34
CA TYR A 327 -13.01 -6.68 -11.68
C TYR A 327 -11.85 -6.14 -12.51
N TYR A 328 -11.41 -6.90 -13.48
CA TYR A 328 -10.46 -6.42 -14.47
C TYR A 328 -11.10 -6.40 -15.87
N LEU A 329 -10.69 -5.41 -16.65
CA LEU A 329 -11.08 -5.27 -18.05
C LEU A 329 -9.87 -5.62 -18.92
N ASN A 330 -10.04 -6.60 -19.78
CA ASN A 330 -8.98 -7.09 -20.65
C ASN A 330 -9.49 -7.11 -22.08
N TYR A 331 -8.85 -6.34 -22.97
CA TYR A 331 -9.18 -6.36 -24.39
C TYR A 331 -8.76 -7.69 -25.02
N LYS A 332 -9.61 -8.26 -25.86
CA LYS A 332 -9.36 -9.51 -26.59
C LYS A 332 -9.49 -9.30 -28.08
N ASN A 333 -8.37 -9.33 -28.78
CA ASN A 333 -8.37 -9.30 -30.26
C ASN A 333 -9.03 -10.54 -30.85
N ASP A 334 -9.67 -10.37 -31.99
CA ASP A 334 -10.14 -11.42 -32.89
C ASP A 334 -10.97 -12.57 -32.23
N GLN A 335 -11.72 -12.24 -31.18
CA GLN A 335 -12.57 -13.23 -30.52
C GLN A 335 -13.89 -13.38 -31.26
N LYS A 336 -14.30 -14.64 -31.46
CA LYS A 336 -15.63 -14.94 -32.01
C LYS A 336 -16.71 -14.57 -31.02
N LEU A 337 -17.60 -13.64 -31.36
CA LEU A 337 -18.69 -13.16 -30.50
C LEU A 337 -19.61 -14.29 -30.01
N ALA A 338 -19.79 -15.31 -30.80
CA ALA A 338 -20.56 -16.50 -30.43
C ALA A 338 -20.03 -17.21 -29.18
N LYS A 339 -18.72 -17.08 -28.88
CA LYS A 339 -18.11 -17.60 -27.64
C LYS A 339 -18.68 -16.93 -26.37
N TYR A 340 -19.20 -15.73 -26.53
CA TYR A 340 -19.80 -14.92 -25.45
C TYR A 340 -21.33 -14.90 -25.52
N GLY A 341 -21.94 -15.82 -26.28
CA GLY A 341 -23.40 -15.89 -26.47
C GLY A 341 -23.97 -14.78 -27.34
N ILE A 342 -23.11 -13.98 -27.98
CA ILE A 342 -23.54 -12.93 -28.92
C ILE A 342 -23.61 -13.56 -30.29
N THR A 343 -24.82 -13.90 -30.73
CA THR A 343 -25.07 -14.36 -32.09
C THR A 343 -25.46 -13.18 -32.96
N SER A 344 -24.94 -13.10 -34.19
CA SER A 344 -25.44 -12.16 -35.19
C SER A 344 -26.92 -12.45 -35.41
N ALA A 345 -27.77 -11.45 -35.28
CA ALA A 345 -29.14 -11.51 -35.70
C ALA A 345 -29.21 -11.65 -37.24
#